data_a94e78fe2aa534aa2489587aea9c1867
#
_entry.id   a94e78fe2aa534aa2489587aea9c1867
#
_cell.length_a   1.000
_cell.length_b   1.000
_cell.length_c   1.000
_cell.angle_alpha   90.00
_cell.angle_beta   90.00
_cell.angle_gamma   90.00
#
_symmetry.space_group_name_H-M   'P 1'
#
loop_
_entity.id
_entity.type
_entity.pdbx_description
1 polymer ?
#
loop_
_entity_poly.entity_id
_entity_poly.type
_entity_poly.pdbx_seq_one_letter_code
_entity_poly.pdbx_strand_id
1 'polypeptide(L)'
;YASRGLGDVYKRQIYDGQVKMAHLAIVAGFSVNGVARLHTEILEKQELKDFYEMMPEKFNNKTNGITQRRFLLHGNQNLAAWITDHIGPDWITDLSQISKLKVYADDEKALQEFMTIKFKNKERLAKYILEHNGVEVDPHSIFDIQVKRLHEYKRQLLNILHVIYLYNQIKAHPEMDFYPRTFIFGAKASAAYARAK
;
A
#
# COMPACT_ATOMS: atom_id res chain seq x y z
N TYR A 1 1.54 -9.46 -38.15
CA TYR A 1 2.54 -8.44 -37.86
C TYR A 1 3.88 -8.92 -38.39
N ALA A 2 4.32 -8.37 -39.54
CA ALA A 2 5.67 -8.56 -39.99
C ALA A 2 6.59 -8.14 -38.85
N SER A 3 7.56 -8.95 -38.54
CA SER A 3 8.59 -8.70 -37.51
C SER A 3 9.25 -7.36 -37.80
N ARG A 4 8.75 -6.31 -37.15
CA ARG A 4 9.48 -5.05 -37.11
C ARG A 4 10.69 -5.32 -36.26
N GLY A 5 11.86 -5.19 -36.83
CA GLY A 5 13.11 -5.52 -36.12
C GLY A 5 13.24 -4.72 -34.83
N LEU A 6 13.87 -5.28 -33.82
CA LEU A 6 14.14 -4.65 -32.53
C LEU A 6 14.68 -3.21 -32.66
N GLY A 7 15.47 -2.94 -33.69
CA GLY A 7 15.95 -1.59 -34.01
C GLY A 7 14.87 -0.54 -34.26
N ASP A 8 13.67 -0.95 -34.71
CA ASP A 8 12.57 0.00 -34.90
C ASP A 8 11.95 0.45 -33.58
N VAL A 9 11.89 -0.44 -32.57
CA VAL A 9 11.43 -0.11 -31.22
C VAL A 9 12.38 0.87 -30.54
N TYR A 10 13.69 0.64 -30.69
CA TYR A 10 14.72 1.54 -30.17
C TYR A 10 14.62 2.96 -30.72
N LYS A 11 14.19 3.13 -31.98
CA LYS A 11 14.03 4.45 -32.64
C LYS A 11 12.70 5.14 -32.33
N ARG A 12 11.76 4.47 -31.65
CA ARG A 12 10.42 4.98 -31.41
C ARG A 12 10.26 5.78 -30.11
N GLN A 13 11.21 6.66 -29.81
CA GLN A 13 11.06 7.59 -28.68
C GLN A 13 10.07 8.71 -28.99
N ILE A 14 10.00 9.11 -30.28
CA ILE A 14 9.06 10.12 -30.76
C ILE A 14 8.39 9.58 -32.03
N TYR A 15 7.08 9.35 -31.98
CA TYR A 15 6.28 8.98 -33.14
C TYR A 15 4.80 9.28 -32.91
N ASP A 16 4.03 9.37 -33.98
CA ASP A 16 2.59 9.74 -33.96
C ASP A 16 2.32 11.05 -33.20
N GLY A 17 3.21 12.04 -33.33
CA GLY A 17 3.09 13.32 -32.64
C GLY A 17 3.27 13.27 -31.13
N GLN A 18 3.74 12.15 -30.56
CA GLN A 18 3.91 11.95 -29.14
C GLN A 18 5.34 11.61 -28.76
N VAL A 19 5.80 12.17 -27.64
CA VAL A 19 7.04 11.77 -26.99
C VAL A 19 6.74 10.57 -26.09
N LYS A 20 7.34 9.42 -26.38
CA LYS A 20 7.21 8.20 -25.59
C LYS A 20 8.21 8.23 -24.42
N MET A 21 7.81 8.88 -23.34
CA MET A 21 8.69 9.16 -22.20
C MET A 21 9.35 7.90 -21.61
N ALA A 22 8.63 6.79 -21.50
CA ALA A 22 9.19 5.54 -21.02
C ALA A 22 10.28 5.00 -21.94
N HIS A 23 10.05 4.99 -23.26
CA HIS A 23 11.05 4.56 -24.25
C HIS A 23 12.30 5.46 -24.21
N LEU A 24 12.11 6.76 -24.15
CA LEU A 24 13.21 7.72 -24.03
C LEU A 24 14.03 7.48 -22.76
N ALA A 25 13.38 7.27 -21.64
CA ALA A 25 14.02 7.00 -20.35
C ALA A 25 14.82 5.69 -20.36
N ILE A 26 14.28 4.62 -20.97
CA ILE A 26 14.95 3.33 -21.10
C ILE A 26 16.22 3.45 -21.95
N VAL A 27 16.12 4.17 -23.07
CA VAL A 27 17.27 4.36 -23.99
C VAL A 27 18.36 5.20 -23.34
N ALA A 28 17.99 6.33 -22.71
CA ALA A 28 18.93 7.26 -22.10
C ALA A 28 19.47 6.79 -20.72
N GLY A 29 18.69 6.03 -19.98
CA GLY A 29 19.06 5.53 -18.65
C GLY A 29 20.01 4.33 -18.72
N PHE A 30 20.82 4.17 -17.69
CA PHE A 30 21.70 3.01 -17.53
C PHE A 30 21.06 1.85 -16.77
N SER A 31 19.95 2.09 -16.08
CA SER A 31 19.23 1.08 -15.28
C SER A 31 17.72 1.30 -15.38
N VAL A 32 16.99 0.20 -15.58
CA VAL A 32 15.52 0.16 -15.62
C VAL A 32 15.06 -0.81 -14.53
N ASN A 33 14.32 -0.33 -13.55
CA ASN A 33 13.88 -1.20 -12.49
C ASN A 33 12.36 -1.26 -12.33
N GLY A 34 11.87 -2.46 -12.05
CA GLY A 34 10.57 -2.65 -11.44
C GLY A 34 10.63 -2.36 -9.94
N VAL A 35 9.48 -2.12 -9.34
CA VAL A 35 9.37 -1.74 -7.91
C VAL A 35 8.85 -2.87 -7.02
N ALA A 36 8.65 -4.06 -7.59
CA ALA A 36 8.36 -5.33 -6.96
C ALA A 36 8.70 -6.46 -7.95
N ARG A 37 8.95 -7.68 -7.47
CA ARG A 37 9.32 -8.80 -8.34
C ARG A 37 8.30 -9.00 -9.47
N LEU A 38 7.02 -9.14 -9.13
CA LEU A 38 5.95 -9.31 -10.11
C LEU A 38 5.89 -8.16 -11.12
N HIS A 39 6.04 -6.90 -10.65
CA HIS A 39 6.08 -5.74 -11.53
C HIS A 39 7.27 -5.81 -12.51
N THR A 40 8.44 -6.18 -12.03
CA THR A 40 9.63 -6.35 -12.86
C THR A 40 9.39 -7.43 -13.93
N GLU A 41 8.84 -8.57 -13.56
CA GLU A 41 8.52 -9.65 -14.50
C GLU A 41 7.50 -9.24 -15.57
N ILE A 42 6.51 -8.43 -15.21
CA ILE A 42 5.54 -7.87 -16.16
C ILE A 42 6.25 -6.92 -17.15
N LEU A 43 7.14 -6.07 -16.66
CA LEU A 43 7.92 -5.18 -17.53
C LEU A 43 8.79 -5.99 -18.51
N GLU A 44 9.49 -7.01 -18.03
CA GLU A 44 10.41 -7.83 -18.84
C GLU A 44 9.70 -8.71 -19.86
N LYS A 45 8.56 -9.29 -19.47
CA LYS A 45 7.88 -10.32 -20.27
C LYS A 45 6.73 -9.80 -21.11
N GLN A 46 6.18 -8.61 -20.78
CA GLN A 46 4.98 -8.06 -21.42
C GLN A 46 5.19 -6.62 -21.90
N GLU A 47 5.18 -5.64 -21.00
CA GLU A 47 5.09 -4.22 -21.34
C GLU A 47 6.32 -3.67 -22.06
N LEU A 48 7.51 -4.12 -21.70
CA LEU A 48 8.79 -3.64 -22.23
C LEU A 48 9.64 -4.79 -22.78
N LYS A 49 8.98 -5.88 -23.20
CA LYS A 49 9.64 -7.10 -23.66
C LYS A 49 10.71 -6.82 -24.72
N ASP A 50 10.41 -6.02 -25.75
CA ASP A 50 11.33 -5.74 -26.84
C ASP A 50 12.60 -5.04 -26.34
N PHE A 51 12.47 -4.12 -25.36
CA PHE A 51 13.62 -3.47 -24.72
C PHE A 51 14.42 -4.43 -23.85
N TYR A 52 13.74 -5.32 -23.15
CA TYR A 52 14.41 -6.36 -22.35
C TYR A 52 15.21 -7.31 -23.23
N GLU A 53 14.65 -7.75 -24.35
CA GLU A 53 15.37 -8.59 -25.31
C GLU A 53 16.61 -7.90 -25.92
N MET A 54 16.57 -6.57 -26.09
CA MET A 54 17.69 -5.78 -26.62
C MET A 54 18.76 -5.46 -25.58
N MET A 55 18.37 -5.23 -24.33
CA MET A 55 19.24 -4.69 -23.27
C MET A 55 18.89 -5.31 -21.91
N PRO A 56 18.98 -6.66 -21.79
CA PRO A 56 18.56 -7.35 -20.56
C PRO A 56 19.36 -6.92 -19.33
N GLU A 57 20.60 -6.53 -19.52
CA GLU A 57 21.51 -6.07 -18.46
C GLU A 57 21.04 -4.77 -17.77
N LYS A 58 20.19 -3.98 -18.42
CA LYS A 58 19.61 -2.77 -17.82
C LYS A 58 18.51 -3.08 -16.82
N PHE A 59 17.81 -4.22 -16.97
CA PHE A 59 16.61 -4.53 -16.19
C PHE A 59 16.96 -5.19 -14.86
N ASN A 60 16.33 -4.74 -13.81
CA ASN A 60 16.50 -5.30 -12.49
C ASN A 60 15.29 -4.98 -11.58
N ASN A 61 15.26 -5.59 -10.40
CA ASN A 61 14.22 -5.34 -9.41
C ASN A 61 14.77 -4.56 -8.23
N LYS A 62 14.06 -3.50 -7.83
CA LYS A 62 14.27 -2.75 -6.59
C LYS A 62 12.93 -2.67 -5.84
N THR A 63 12.64 -3.68 -5.03
CA THR A 63 11.40 -3.71 -4.26
C THR A 63 11.27 -2.46 -3.39
N ASN A 64 10.11 -1.78 -3.50
CA ASN A 64 9.79 -0.66 -2.63
C ASN A 64 9.84 -1.11 -1.17
N GLY A 65 10.27 -0.21 -0.32
CA GLY A 65 10.31 -0.43 1.11
C GLY A 65 9.77 0.77 1.88
N ILE A 66 9.68 0.57 3.18
CA ILE A 66 9.36 1.63 4.14
C ILE A 66 10.51 1.74 5.14
N THR A 67 10.68 2.90 5.75
CA THR A 67 11.60 3.05 6.85
C THR A 67 10.88 2.92 8.19
N GLN A 68 11.36 2.03 9.05
CA GLN A 68 10.85 1.82 10.40
C GLN A 68 11.00 3.08 11.27
N ARG A 69 11.97 3.93 11.00
CA ARG A 69 12.15 5.20 11.71
C ARG A 69 10.95 6.12 11.52
N ARG A 70 10.41 6.24 10.31
CA ARG A 70 9.24 7.08 10.05
C ARG A 70 7.95 6.40 10.51
N PHE A 71 7.75 5.14 10.17
CA PHE A 71 6.47 4.46 10.33
C PHE A 71 6.25 3.84 11.71
N LEU A 72 7.33 3.52 12.44
CA LEU A 72 7.25 3.05 13.83
C LEU A 72 7.78 4.09 14.82
N LEU A 73 9.08 4.39 14.78
CA LEU A 73 9.70 5.25 15.79
C LEU A 73 9.05 6.64 15.88
N HIS A 74 8.78 7.26 14.75
CA HIS A 74 8.14 8.58 14.70
C HIS A 74 6.61 8.50 14.68
N GLY A 75 6.04 7.62 13.84
CA GLY A 75 4.59 7.56 13.60
C GLY A 75 3.80 6.83 14.69
N ASN A 76 4.41 5.93 15.46
CA ASN A 76 3.76 5.15 16.51
C ASN A 76 4.65 5.00 17.74
N GLN A 77 4.84 6.10 18.46
CA GLN A 77 5.79 6.20 19.57
C GLN A 77 5.49 5.18 20.69
N ASN A 78 4.23 4.93 21.01
CA ASN A 78 3.87 3.96 22.04
C ASN A 78 4.30 2.54 21.65
N LEU A 79 4.10 2.15 20.39
CA LEU A 79 4.57 0.86 19.89
C LEU A 79 6.09 0.80 19.82
N ALA A 80 6.75 1.88 19.42
CA ALA A 80 8.20 1.97 19.37
C ALA A 80 8.84 1.82 20.77
N ALA A 81 8.27 2.45 21.78
CA ALA A 81 8.69 2.30 23.17
C ALA A 81 8.55 0.85 23.63
N TRP A 82 7.38 0.24 23.43
CA TRP A 82 7.11 -1.15 23.77
C TRP A 82 8.09 -2.12 23.09
N ILE A 83 8.37 -1.93 21.79
CA ILE A 83 9.38 -2.73 21.07
C ILE A 83 10.75 -2.57 21.73
N THR A 84 11.16 -1.33 22.01
CA THR A 84 12.47 -1.03 22.60
C THR A 84 12.62 -1.64 23.99
N ASP A 85 11.57 -1.61 24.80
CA ASP A 85 11.57 -2.20 26.15
C ASP A 85 11.73 -3.73 26.11
N HIS A 86 11.20 -4.39 25.06
CA HIS A 86 11.26 -5.85 24.92
C HIS A 86 12.53 -6.37 24.26
N ILE A 87 13.06 -5.68 23.27
CA ILE A 87 14.17 -6.21 22.44
C ILE A 87 15.37 -5.26 22.30
N GLY A 88 15.35 -4.12 23.01
CA GLY A 88 16.38 -3.10 22.89
C GLY A 88 16.23 -2.18 21.67
N PRO A 89 17.08 -1.16 21.50
CA PRO A 89 16.93 -0.12 20.48
C PRO A 89 17.50 -0.49 19.09
N ASP A 90 18.16 -1.61 18.93
CA ASP A 90 18.90 -1.96 17.71
C ASP A 90 18.01 -2.05 16.47
N TRP A 91 16.72 -2.36 16.63
CA TRP A 91 15.74 -2.40 15.54
C TRP A 91 15.61 -1.05 14.80
N ILE A 92 15.97 0.05 15.43
CA ILE A 92 15.89 1.40 14.85
C ILE A 92 16.80 1.51 13.63
N THR A 93 17.97 0.90 13.67
CA THR A 93 18.96 0.90 12.58
C THR A 93 18.97 -0.40 11.79
N ASP A 94 18.62 -1.51 12.43
CA ASP A 94 18.51 -2.84 11.81
C ASP A 94 17.13 -3.44 12.05
N LEU A 95 16.25 -3.29 11.05
CA LEU A 95 14.86 -3.78 11.14
C LEU A 95 14.76 -5.30 11.34
N SER A 96 15.78 -6.07 10.98
CA SER A 96 15.79 -7.53 11.16
C SER A 96 15.67 -7.94 12.64
N GLN A 97 16.12 -7.07 13.55
CA GLN A 97 16.04 -7.27 15.01
C GLN A 97 14.59 -7.42 15.51
N ILE A 98 13.61 -6.87 14.79
CA ILE A 98 12.17 -7.02 15.14
C ILE A 98 11.77 -8.50 15.23
N SER A 99 12.47 -9.39 14.53
CA SER A 99 12.21 -10.84 14.61
C SER A 99 12.36 -11.42 16.01
N LYS A 100 13.10 -10.75 16.91
CA LYS A 100 13.23 -11.12 18.31
C LYS A 100 11.90 -11.09 19.07
N LEU A 101 10.93 -10.28 18.60
CA LEU A 101 9.59 -10.24 19.20
C LEU A 101 8.82 -11.56 19.07
N LYS A 102 9.25 -12.49 18.21
CA LYS A 102 8.58 -13.79 18.06
C LYS A 102 8.53 -14.59 19.36
N VAL A 103 9.47 -14.39 20.28
CA VAL A 103 9.48 -15.10 21.58
C VAL A 103 8.31 -14.71 22.47
N TYR A 104 7.66 -13.59 22.21
CA TYR A 104 6.51 -13.07 22.94
C TYR A 104 5.16 -13.43 22.27
N ALA A 105 5.15 -14.25 21.22
CA ALA A 105 3.94 -14.55 20.44
C ALA A 105 2.86 -15.26 21.29
N ASP A 106 3.28 -16.02 22.29
CA ASP A 106 2.39 -16.76 23.20
C ASP A 106 2.39 -16.18 24.63
N ASP A 107 3.01 -14.99 24.84
CA ASP A 107 3.01 -14.32 26.13
C ASP A 107 1.75 -13.45 26.27
N GLU A 108 0.80 -13.90 27.10
CA GLU A 108 -0.49 -13.21 27.30
C GLU A 108 -0.33 -11.75 27.75
N LYS A 109 0.67 -11.46 28.59
CA LYS A 109 0.93 -10.09 29.06
C LYS A 109 1.39 -9.21 27.91
N ALA A 110 2.36 -9.67 27.13
CA ALA A 110 2.87 -8.94 25.97
C ALA A 110 1.76 -8.72 24.91
N LEU A 111 0.92 -9.73 24.67
CA LEU A 111 -0.23 -9.60 23.76
C LEU A 111 -1.24 -8.56 24.28
N GLN A 112 -1.55 -8.56 25.57
CA GLN A 112 -2.46 -7.57 26.17
C GLN A 112 -1.90 -6.15 26.09
N GLU A 113 -0.62 -5.96 26.35
CA GLU A 113 0.08 -4.67 26.20
C GLU A 113 0.01 -4.17 24.76
N PHE A 114 0.32 -5.04 23.80
CA PHE A 114 0.24 -4.74 22.37
C PHE A 114 -1.19 -4.33 21.95
N MET A 115 -2.20 -5.07 22.36
CA MET A 115 -3.60 -4.76 22.09
C MET A 115 -4.02 -3.43 22.72
N THR A 116 -3.55 -3.13 23.92
CA THR A 116 -3.79 -1.85 24.60
C THR A 116 -3.22 -0.67 23.80
N ILE A 117 -2.00 -0.81 23.24
CA ILE A 117 -1.40 0.22 22.38
C ILE A 117 -2.23 0.44 21.13
N LYS A 118 -2.66 -0.64 20.47
CA LYS A 118 -3.53 -0.55 19.28
C LYS A 118 -4.85 0.15 19.61
N PHE A 119 -5.46 -0.22 20.73
CA PHE A 119 -6.73 0.39 21.16
C PHE A 119 -6.57 1.89 21.44
N LYS A 120 -5.55 2.33 22.16
CA LYS A 120 -5.25 3.75 22.38
C LYS A 120 -5.06 4.53 21.09
N ASN A 121 -4.46 3.92 20.07
CA ASN A 121 -4.33 4.55 18.75
C ASN A 121 -5.69 4.70 18.06
N LYS A 122 -6.59 3.73 18.22
CA LYS A 122 -7.97 3.80 17.68
C LYS A 122 -8.80 4.86 18.40
N GLU A 123 -8.71 4.96 19.74
CA GLU A 123 -9.35 6.01 20.50
C GLU A 123 -8.90 7.41 20.05
N ARG A 124 -7.58 7.60 19.86
CA ARG A 124 -7.04 8.86 19.34
C ARG A 124 -7.58 9.20 17.94
N LEU A 125 -7.68 8.20 17.06
CA LEU A 125 -8.23 8.40 15.72
C LEU A 125 -9.74 8.66 15.78
N ALA A 126 -10.49 7.96 16.62
CA ALA A 126 -11.93 8.19 16.81
C ALA A 126 -12.20 9.62 17.30
N LYS A 127 -11.42 10.10 18.26
CA LYS A 127 -11.49 11.49 18.73
C LYS A 127 -11.19 12.48 17.60
N TYR A 128 -10.15 12.25 16.82
CA TYR A 128 -9.81 13.10 15.68
C TYR A 128 -10.95 13.15 14.64
N ILE A 129 -11.57 12.00 14.33
CA ILE A 129 -12.72 11.93 13.41
C ILE A 129 -13.90 12.74 13.96
N LEU A 130 -14.20 12.60 15.24
CA LEU A 130 -15.28 13.37 15.87
C LEU A 130 -15.03 14.88 15.77
N GLU A 131 -13.82 15.33 16.11
CA GLU A 131 -13.46 16.76 16.11
C GLU A 131 -13.44 17.38 14.70
N HIS A 132 -13.06 16.63 13.67
CA HIS A 132 -12.86 17.17 12.32
C HIS A 132 -13.99 16.84 11.35
N ASN A 133 -14.71 15.75 11.57
CA ASN A 133 -15.76 15.28 10.67
C ASN A 133 -17.16 15.32 11.34
N GLY A 134 -17.24 15.50 12.66
CA GLY A 134 -18.50 15.46 13.41
C GLY A 134 -19.14 14.08 13.47
N VAL A 135 -18.37 13.01 13.23
CA VAL A 135 -18.86 11.63 13.21
C VAL A 135 -18.31 10.87 14.41
N GLU A 136 -19.20 10.33 15.21
CA GLU A 136 -18.83 9.43 16.30
C GLU A 136 -18.55 8.03 15.76
N VAL A 137 -17.40 7.43 16.13
CA VAL A 137 -17.02 6.07 15.75
C VAL A 137 -16.62 5.25 16.98
N ASP A 138 -17.04 3.99 17.00
CA ASP A 138 -16.70 3.07 18.08
C ASP A 138 -15.25 2.54 17.91
N PRO A 139 -14.32 2.85 18.83
CA PRO A 139 -12.94 2.37 18.75
C PRO A 139 -12.82 0.84 18.95
N HIS A 140 -13.85 0.15 19.45
CA HIS A 140 -13.88 -1.32 19.53
C HIS A 140 -14.19 -1.96 18.18
N SER A 141 -14.84 -1.25 17.24
CA SER A 141 -15.12 -1.77 15.90
C SER A 141 -13.85 -2.08 15.11
N ILE A 142 -13.92 -2.94 14.09
CA ILE A 142 -12.82 -3.09 13.14
C ILE A 142 -12.73 -1.81 12.30
N PHE A 143 -11.55 -1.16 12.30
CA PHE A 143 -11.29 -0.04 11.40
C PHE A 143 -10.80 -0.59 10.05
N ASP A 144 -11.71 -0.58 9.07
CA ASP A 144 -11.46 -0.98 7.69
C ASP A 144 -11.07 0.26 6.87
N ILE A 145 -9.78 0.41 6.57
CA ILE A 145 -9.21 1.65 6.08
C ILE A 145 -8.71 1.48 4.65
N GLN A 146 -9.25 2.28 3.73
CA GLN A 146 -8.75 2.40 2.37
C GLN A 146 -8.34 3.85 2.08
N VAL A 147 -7.08 4.20 2.40
CA VAL A 147 -6.50 5.53 2.19
C VAL A 147 -5.47 5.47 1.08
N LYS A 148 -5.88 5.85 -0.13
CA LYS A 148 -5.05 5.87 -1.34
C LYS A 148 -5.67 6.75 -2.42
N ARG A 149 -4.88 7.21 -3.41
CA ARG A 149 -5.40 7.95 -4.55
C ARG A 149 -6.47 7.13 -5.28
N LEU A 150 -7.53 7.80 -5.76
CA LEU A 150 -8.55 7.16 -6.59
C LEU A 150 -7.94 6.70 -7.91
N HIS A 151 -8.13 5.42 -8.19
CA HIS A 151 -7.74 4.77 -9.44
C HIS A 151 -8.60 3.55 -9.68
N GLU A 152 -9.01 3.29 -10.92
CA GLU A 152 -9.84 2.14 -11.27
C GLU A 152 -9.19 0.82 -10.81
N TYR A 153 -7.88 0.67 -11.01
CA TYR A 153 -7.15 -0.54 -10.61
C TYR A 153 -7.04 -0.75 -9.08
N LYS A 154 -7.30 0.29 -8.28
CA LYS A 154 -7.31 0.18 -6.80
C LYS A 154 -8.64 -0.30 -6.25
N ARG A 155 -9.65 -0.44 -7.09
CA ARG A 155 -10.95 -1.06 -6.81
C ARG A 155 -11.72 -0.45 -5.64
N GLN A 156 -11.68 0.89 -5.46
CA GLN A 156 -12.49 1.54 -4.43
C GLN A 156 -13.98 1.28 -4.66
N LEU A 157 -14.43 1.28 -5.92
CA LEU A 157 -15.83 0.97 -6.24
C LEU A 157 -16.23 -0.44 -5.77
N LEU A 158 -15.37 -1.44 -5.96
CA LEU A 158 -15.64 -2.80 -5.47
C LEU A 158 -15.77 -2.82 -3.94
N ASN A 159 -14.95 -2.06 -3.22
CA ASN A 159 -15.06 -1.97 -1.77
C ASN A 159 -16.37 -1.29 -1.34
N ILE A 160 -16.80 -0.22 -2.01
CA ILE A 160 -18.11 0.39 -1.73
C ILE A 160 -19.27 -0.59 -1.99
N LEU A 161 -19.22 -1.35 -3.08
CA LEU A 161 -20.23 -2.39 -3.33
C LEU A 161 -20.25 -3.46 -2.23
N HIS A 162 -19.09 -3.82 -1.69
CA HIS A 162 -18.99 -4.71 -0.53
C HIS A 162 -19.62 -4.10 0.71
N VAL A 163 -19.39 -2.81 0.99
CA VAL A 163 -20.02 -2.11 2.12
C VAL A 163 -21.55 -2.10 1.98
N ILE A 164 -22.06 -1.82 0.79
CA ILE A 164 -23.51 -1.85 0.48
C ILE A 164 -24.07 -3.27 0.68
N TYR A 165 -23.34 -4.29 0.22
CA TYR A 165 -23.74 -5.68 0.44
C TYR A 165 -23.86 -6.00 1.93
N LEU A 166 -22.83 -5.68 2.74
CA LEU A 166 -22.87 -5.91 4.19
C LEU A 166 -24.03 -5.16 4.86
N TYR A 167 -24.24 -3.90 4.49
CA TYR A 167 -25.37 -3.11 4.98
C TYR A 167 -26.72 -3.79 4.70
N ASN A 168 -26.91 -4.28 3.48
CA ASN A 168 -28.15 -4.98 3.10
C ASN A 168 -28.29 -6.31 3.85
N GLN A 169 -27.18 -7.05 4.09
CA GLN A 169 -27.23 -8.27 4.87
C GLN A 169 -27.65 -8.00 6.33
N ILE A 170 -27.09 -6.99 6.98
CA ILE A 170 -27.44 -6.60 8.35
C ILE A 170 -28.92 -6.18 8.42
N LYS A 171 -29.43 -5.45 7.39
CA LYS A 171 -30.86 -5.08 7.35
C LYS A 171 -31.79 -6.25 7.14
N ALA A 172 -31.39 -7.22 6.32
CA ALA A 172 -32.20 -8.41 6.04
C ALA A 172 -32.16 -9.41 7.19
N HIS A 173 -31.07 -9.43 7.94
CA HIS A 173 -30.78 -10.39 9.02
C HIS A 173 -30.28 -9.67 10.26
N PRO A 174 -31.12 -8.88 10.94
CA PRO A 174 -30.70 -8.10 12.12
C PRO A 174 -30.22 -8.97 13.30
N GLU A 175 -30.59 -10.24 13.31
CA GLU A 175 -30.16 -11.26 14.27
C GLU A 175 -28.75 -11.82 13.98
N MET A 176 -28.16 -11.49 12.86
CA MET A 176 -26.83 -12.00 12.46
C MET A 176 -25.75 -11.48 13.42
N ASP A 177 -24.92 -12.39 13.90
CA ASP A 177 -23.71 -12.04 14.66
C ASP A 177 -22.69 -11.38 13.71
N PHE A 178 -22.69 -10.06 13.72
CA PHE A 178 -21.84 -9.25 12.88
C PHE A 178 -20.92 -8.38 13.75
N TYR A 179 -19.62 -8.62 13.66
CA TYR A 179 -18.67 -7.80 14.42
C TYR A 179 -18.66 -6.35 13.89
N PRO A 180 -18.86 -5.34 14.75
CA PRO A 180 -18.94 -3.93 14.32
C PRO A 180 -17.73 -3.49 13.50
N ARG A 181 -17.98 -2.73 12.43
CA ARG A 181 -16.95 -2.28 11.50
C ARG A 181 -17.14 -0.80 11.15
N THR A 182 -16.04 -0.06 11.18
CA THR A 182 -15.99 1.34 10.75
C THR A 182 -15.19 1.42 9.46
N PHE A 183 -15.83 1.83 8.37
CA PHE A 183 -15.18 2.01 7.08
C PHE A 183 -14.64 3.45 6.95
N ILE A 184 -13.35 3.58 6.65
CA ILE A 184 -12.67 4.87 6.54
C ILE A 184 -12.04 4.99 5.15
N PHE A 185 -12.50 5.95 4.36
CA PHE A 185 -11.97 6.25 3.05
C PHE A 185 -11.23 7.59 3.04
N GLY A 186 -10.03 7.60 2.46
CA GLY A 186 -9.28 8.82 2.22
C GLY A 186 -8.68 8.77 0.81
N ALA A 187 -9.02 9.76 -0.02
CA ALA A 187 -8.60 9.72 -1.42
C ALA A 187 -8.52 11.12 -2.05
N LYS A 188 -7.76 11.18 -3.15
CA LYS A 188 -7.79 12.30 -4.10
C LYS A 188 -7.53 11.79 -5.52
N ALA A 189 -8.00 12.52 -6.52
CA ALA A 189 -7.73 12.28 -7.93
C ALA A 189 -7.25 13.56 -8.61
N SER A 190 -6.57 13.41 -9.77
CA SER A 190 -6.27 14.56 -10.61
C SER A 190 -7.56 15.21 -11.13
N ALA A 191 -7.53 16.50 -11.42
CA ALA A 191 -8.69 17.25 -11.91
C ALA A 191 -9.28 16.66 -13.21
N ALA A 192 -8.42 16.13 -14.08
CA ALA A 192 -8.79 15.56 -15.37
C ALA A 192 -9.30 14.10 -15.29
N TYR A 193 -9.23 13.44 -14.13
CA TYR A 193 -9.66 12.05 -14.00
C TYR A 193 -11.17 11.96 -13.72
N ALA A 194 -11.98 12.12 -14.78
CA ALA A 194 -13.43 12.18 -14.68
C ALA A 194 -14.05 10.93 -14.03
N ARG A 195 -13.58 9.72 -14.37
CA ARG A 195 -14.09 8.47 -13.78
C ARG A 195 -13.84 8.33 -12.29
N ALA A 196 -12.78 8.94 -11.78
CA ALA A 196 -12.47 8.89 -10.35
C ALA A 196 -13.38 9.82 -9.52
N LYS A 197 -14.06 10.75 -10.18
CA LYS A 197 -14.98 11.70 -9.55
C LYS A 197 -16.41 11.22 -9.59
#